data_bc1fa34252df8c95d09334fe1b61a038
#
_entry.id   bc1fa34252df8c95d09334fe1b61a038
#
_cell.length_a   1.000
_cell.length_b   1.000
_cell.length_c   1.000
_cell.angle_alpha   90.00
_cell.angle_beta   90.00
_cell.angle_gamma   90.00
#
_symmetry.space_group_name_H-M   'P 1'
#
loop_
_entity.id
_entity.type
_entity.pdbx_description
1 polymer ?
#
loop_
_entity_poly.entity_id
_entity_poly.type
_entity_poly.pdbx_seq_one_letter_code
_entity_poly.pdbx_strand_id
1 'polypeptide(L)'
;MTAQLHVPITADDREVAAELQGVLVDLIDLTLIGKHAHWNVVGPHFRSVHGELDELVESWRELSDDVAERAAALGAAPDGQSETIAGSTKVEPLPAGNLGDGEVVWLIGNRLEQVVTRTRERLGRVASLDPISEDLLIGIAAALEKQLWMLRAQRAGV
;
A
#
# COMPACT_ATOMS: atom_id res chain seq x y z
N MET A 1 -25.68 -13.33 26.22
CA MET A 1 -26.18 -12.32 25.28
C MET A 1 -25.13 -11.22 25.21
N THR A 2 -24.22 -11.29 24.27
CA THR A 2 -23.24 -10.24 24.01
C THR A 2 -23.93 -9.15 23.20
N ALA A 3 -24.17 -7.98 23.82
CA ALA A 3 -24.63 -6.80 23.10
C ALA A 3 -23.53 -6.41 22.10
N GLN A 4 -23.72 -6.68 20.81
CA GLN A 4 -22.97 -6.03 19.76
C GLN A 4 -23.28 -4.54 19.84
N LEU A 5 -22.28 -3.73 20.19
CA LEU A 5 -22.32 -2.29 20.01
C LEU A 5 -22.38 -2.03 18.49
N HIS A 6 -23.59 -2.05 17.96
CA HIS A 6 -23.83 -1.71 16.56
C HIS A 6 -23.95 -0.19 16.48
N VAL A 7 -22.85 0.49 16.22
CA VAL A 7 -22.87 1.88 15.75
C VAL A 7 -23.44 1.85 14.34
N PRO A 8 -24.55 2.52 14.05
CA PRO A 8 -25.11 2.53 12.69
C PRO A 8 -24.11 3.21 11.74
N ILE A 9 -23.65 2.47 10.76
CA ILE A 9 -22.76 2.96 9.69
C ILE A 9 -23.56 3.90 8.77
N THR A 10 -23.13 5.13 8.58
CA THR A 10 -23.75 6.10 7.67
C THR A 10 -23.48 5.74 6.21
N ALA A 11 -24.10 6.47 5.26
CA ALA A 11 -23.78 6.31 3.84
C ALA A 11 -22.34 6.76 3.55
N ASP A 12 -21.93 7.88 4.16
CA ASP A 12 -20.59 8.44 4.00
C ASP A 12 -19.52 7.49 4.58
N ASP A 13 -19.78 6.90 5.77
CA ASP A 13 -18.87 5.90 6.37
C ASP A 13 -18.67 4.69 5.46
N ARG A 14 -19.72 4.23 4.76
CA ARG A 14 -19.59 3.11 3.80
C ARG A 14 -18.77 3.48 2.58
N GLU A 15 -18.92 4.70 2.08
CA GLU A 15 -18.14 5.20 0.95
C GLU A 15 -16.67 5.34 1.34
N VAL A 16 -16.39 5.97 2.48
CA VAL A 16 -15.02 6.09 3.02
C VAL A 16 -14.40 4.72 3.25
N ALA A 17 -15.12 3.77 3.87
CA ALA A 17 -14.62 2.42 4.10
C ALA A 17 -14.30 1.66 2.81
N ALA A 18 -15.05 1.87 1.73
CA ALA A 18 -14.76 1.28 0.43
C ALA A 18 -13.46 1.85 -0.17
N GLU A 19 -13.19 3.15 -0.01
CA GLU A 19 -11.94 3.75 -0.44
C GLU A 19 -10.75 3.26 0.39
N LEU A 20 -10.91 3.14 1.71
CA LEU A 20 -9.90 2.56 2.60
C LEU A 20 -9.61 1.11 2.25
N GLN A 21 -10.63 0.30 1.94
CA GLN A 21 -10.45 -1.08 1.48
C GLN A 21 -9.60 -1.16 0.21
N GLY A 22 -9.78 -0.24 -0.72
CA GLY A 22 -8.95 -0.17 -1.92
C GLY A 22 -7.49 0.19 -1.62
N VAL A 23 -7.23 1.07 -0.66
CA VAL A 23 -5.85 1.37 -0.20
C VAL A 23 -5.24 0.17 0.51
N LEU A 24 -6.01 -0.53 1.35
CA LEU A 24 -5.59 -1.75 2.04
C LEU A 24 -5.14 -2.84 1.04
N VAL A 25 -5.92 -3.09 0.00
CA VAL A 25 -5.57 -4.05 -1.06
C VAL A 25 -4.25 -3.68 -1.73
N ASP A 26 -4.06 -2.42 -2.12
CA ASP A 26 -2.85 -1.94 -2.76
C ASP A 26 -1.62 -2.11 -1.85
N LEU A 27 -1.71 -1.78 -0.56
CA LEU A 27 -0.62 -1.88 0.40
C LEU A 27 -0.25 -3.33 0.73
N ILE A 28 -1.24 -4.22 0.88
CA ILE A 28 -0.98 -5.65 1.10
C ILE A 28 -0.29 -6.25 -0.12
N ASP A 29 -0.74 -5.94 -1.33
CA ASP A 29 -0.11 -6.47 -2.54
C ASP A 29 1.31 -5.92 -2.75
N LEU A 30 1.56 -4.62 -2.47
CA LEU A 30 2.92 -4.08 -2.42
C LEU A 30 3.82 -4.87 -1.45
N THR A 31 3.29 -5.25 -0.29
CA THR A 31 4.02 -6.07 0.69
C THR A 31 4.43 -7.42 0.12
N LEU A 32 3.52 -8.10 -0.57
CA LEU A 32 3.79 -9.39 -1.22
C LEU A 32 4.82 -9.24 -2.34
N ILE A 33 4.65 -8.24 -3.21
CA ILE A 33 5.56 -7.92 -4.31
C ILE A 33 6.94 -7.52 -3.79
N GLY A 34 7.01 -6.71 -2.74
CA GLY A 34 8.24 -6.30 -2.10
C GLY A 34 9.03 -7.48 -1.53
N LYS A 35 8.35 -8.44 -0.87
CA LYS A 35 9.01 -9.66 -0.38
C LYS A 35 9.41 -10.59 -1.52
N HIS A 36 8.62 -10.68 -2.57
CA HIS A 36 9.03 -11.43 -3.76
C HIS A 36 10.32 -10.85 -4.37
N ALA A 37 10.41 -9.54 -4.52
CA ALA A 37 11.62 -8.86 -4.99
C ALA A 37 12.80 -9.06 -4.05
N HIS A 38 12.60 -8.94 -2.74
CA HIS A 38 13.61 -9.14 -1.70
C HIS A 38 14.26 -10.53 -1.76
N TRP A 39 13.48 -11.58 -2.02
CA TRP A 39 14.02 -12.94 -2.15
C TRP A 39 14.73 -13.21 -3.48
N ASN A 40 14.41 -12.48 -4.53
CA ASN A 40 14.84 -12.75 -5.89
C ASN A 40 15.85 -11.73 -6.44
N VAL A 41 16.16 -10.66 -5.69
CA VAL A 41 17.16 -9.67 -6.13
C VAL A 41 18.56 -10.26 -6.17
N VAL A 42 19.31 -9.96 -7.24
CA VAL A 42 20.72 -10.33 -7.44
C VAL A 42 21.48 -9.16 -8.05
N GLY A 43 22.77 -9.07 -7.84
CA GLY A 43 23.61 -8.05 -8.48
C GLY A 43 24.63 -7.40 -7.54
N PRO A 44 25.44 -6.46 -8.04
CA PRO A 44 26.49 -5.81 -7.26
C PRO A 44 25.96 -5.01 -6.05
N HIS A 45 24.73 -4.50 -6.13
CA HIS A 45 24.08 -3.75 -5.05
C HIS A 45 23.07 -4.59 -4.25
N PHE A 46 23.13 -5.92 -4.37
CA PHE A 46 22.23 -6.86 -3.69
C PHE A 46 21.97 -6.47 -2.23
N ARG A 47 23.03 -6.23 -1.45
CA ARG A 47 22.90 -6.03 0.01
C ARG A 47 22.10 -4.77 0.36
N SER A 48 22.32 -3.68 -0.35
CA SER A 48 21.60 -2.41 -0.12
C SER A 48 20.15 -2.50 -0.57
N VAL A 49 19.89 -3.02 -1.77
CA VAL A 49 18.52 -3.17 -2.31
C VAL A 49 17.70 -4.18 -1.49
N HIS A 50 18.32 -5.32 -1.11
CA HIS A 50 17.69 -6.33 -0.25
C HIS A 50 17.28 -5.75 1.11
N GLY A 51 18.14 -4.96 1.75
CA GLY A 51 17.82 -4.29 3.02
C GLY A 51 16.75 -3.21 2.87
N GLU A 52 16.84 -2.37 1.84
CA GLU A 52 15.84 -1.34 1.54
C GLU A 52 14.45 -1.95 1.30
N LEU A 53 14.36 -3.08 0.61
CA LEU A 53 13.09 -3.78 0.40
C LEU A 53 12.46 -4.25 1.71
N ASP A 54 13.24 -4.66 2.71
CA ASP A 54 12.72 -5.00 4.04
C ASP A 54 12.13 -3.77 4.74
N GLU A 55 12.81 -2.63 4.68
CA GLU A 55 12.33 -1.38 5.27
C GLU A 55 11.02 -0.90 4.60
N LEU A 56 10.94 -0.99 3.28
CA LEU A 56 9.74 -0.66 2.52
C LEU A 56 8.57 -1.57 2.89
N VAL A 57 8.79 -2.88 2.92
CA VAL A 57 7.77 -3.88 3.26
C VAL A 57 7.24 -3.66 4.67
N GLU A 58 8.10 -3.39 5.64
CA GLU A 58 7.67 -3.13 7.02
C GLU A 58 6.81 -1.86 7.08
N SER A 59 7.24 -0.78 6.43
CA SER A 59 6.44 0.44 6.33
C SER A 59 5.07 0.20 5.70
N TRP A 60 4.97 -0.57 4.61
CA TRP A 60 3.68 -0.88 3.97
C TRP A 60 2.78 -1.75 4.84
N ARG A 61 3.35 -2.61 5.69
CA ARG A 61 2.60 -3.38 6.69
C ARG A 61 1.98 -2.48 7.76
N GLU A 62 2.78 -1.55 8.31
CA GLU A 62 2.29 -0.58 9.30
C GLU A 62 1.17 0.28 8.71
N LEU A 63 1.36 0.82 7.50
CA LEU A 63 0.32 1.60 6.81
C LEU A 63 -0.94 0.78 6.51
N SER A 64 -0.81 -0.53 6.22
CA SER A 64 -1.94 -1.43 6.02
C SER A 64 -2.77 -1.59 7.29
N ASP A 65 -2.10 -1.71 8.43
CA ASP A 65 -2.74 -1.86 9.74
C ASP A 65 -3.54 -0.62 10.09
N ASP A 66 -2.94 0.57 9.95
CA ASP A 66 -3.59 1.86 10.19
C ASP A 66 -4.87 2.02 9.34
N VAL A 67 -4.81 1.65 8.06
CA VAL A 67 -5.96 1.70 7.14
C VAL A 67 -7.06 0.72 7.55
N ALA A 68 -6.69 -0.52 7.88
CA ALA A 68 -7.64 -1.55 8.29
C ALA A 68 -8.33 -1.16 9.61
N GLU A 69 -7.57 -0.68 10.59
CA GLU A 69 -8.11 -0.22 11.88
C GLU A 69 -9.01 1.00 11.71
N ARG A 70 -8.68 1.93 10.80
CA ARG A 70 -9.57 3.05 10.49
C ARG A 70 -10.89 2.58 9.88
N ALA A 71 -10.86 1.66 8.93
CA ALA A 71 -12.07 1.06 8.35
C ALA A 71 -12.93 0.37 9.43
N ALA A 72 -12.29 -0.37 10.35
CA ALA A 72 -12.97 -0.99 11.48
C ALA A 72 -13.58 0.04 12.44
N ALA A 73 -12.90 1.16 12.70
CA ALA A 73 -13.41 2.26 13.53
C ALA A 73 -14.65 2.93 12.92
N LEU A 74 -14.79 2.92 11.58
CA LEU A 74 -16.00 3.36 10.87
C LEU A 74 -17.13 2.31 10.90
N GLY A 75 -16.90 1.14 11.51
CA GLY A 75 -17.87 0.05 11.59
C GLY A 75 -17.85 -0.91 10.39
N ALA A 76 -16.89 -0.78 9.49
CA ALA A 76 -16.70 -1.72 8.39
C ALA A 76 -15.89 -2.95 8.85
N ALA A 77 -15.92 -4.01 8.04
CA ALA A 77 -15.08 -5.19 8.23
C ALA A 77 -14.00 -5.21 7.11
N PRO A 78 -12.77 -4.77 7.38
CA PRO A 78 -11.71 -4.80 6.38
C PRO A 78 -11.40 -6.24 5.97
N ASP A 79 -11.15 -6.46 4.68
CA ASP A 79 -10.85 -7.78 4.12
C ASP A 79 -9.43 -7.80 3.52
N GLY A 80 -8.52 -8.46 4.22
CA GLY A 80 -7.13 -8.69 3.82
C GLY A 80 -6.85 -10.13 3.39
N GLN A 81 -7.88 -10.95 3.10
CA GLN A 81 -7.69 -12.32 2.69
C GLN A 81 -7.03 -12.41 1.30
N SER A 82 -6.22 -13.45 1.09
CA SER A 82 -5.46 -13.64 -0.16
C SER A 82 -6.34 -13.69 -1.41
N GLU A 83 -7.53 -14.28 -1.31
CA GLU A 83 -8.50 -14.35 -2.42
C GLU A 83 -9.00 -12.94 -2.79
N THR A 84 -9.32 -12.11 -1.80
CA THR A 84 -9.75 -10.73 -1.99
C THR A 84 -8.64 -9.88 -2.61
N ILE A 85 -7.41 -10.02 -2.11
CA ILE A 85 -6.25 -9.30 -2.65
C ILE A 85 -6.03 -9.68 -4.11
N ALA A 86 -5.94 -10.98 -4.42
CA ALA A 86 -5.72 -11.47 -5.78
C ALA A 86 -6.84 -11.07 -6.76
N GLY A 87 -8.10 -11.03 -6.28
CA GLY A 87 -9.25 -10.66 -7.10
C GLY A 87 -9.44 -9.15 -7.31
N SER A 88 -8.86 -8.31 -6.43
CA SER A 88 -9.14 -6.86 -6.39
C SER A 88 -7.92 -5.99 -6.74
N THR A 89 -6.71 -6.53 -6.63
CA THR A 89 -5.49 -5.77 -6.89
C THR A 89 -5.43 -5.19 -8.30
N LYS A 90 -4.84 -3.99 -8.40
CA LYS A 90 -4.46 -3.33 -9.66
C LYS A 90 -2.95 -3.14 -9.77
N VAL A 91 -2.20 -3.69 -8.82
CA VAL A 91 -0.73 -3.67 -8.88
C VAL A 91 -0.27 -4.78 -9.83
N GLU A 92 0.58 -4.43 -10.78
CA GLU A 92 1.10 -5.41 -11.73
C GLU A 92 2.09 -6.36 -11.04
N PRO A 93 2.05 -7.67 -11.29
CA PRO A 93 3.01 -8.61 -10.74
C PRO A 93 4.43 -8.34 -11.26
N LEU A 94 5.43 -8.85 -10.54
CA LEU A 94 6.82 -8.88 -10.99
C LEU A 94 7.07 -10.11 -11.88
N PRO A 95 8.08 -10.05 -12.76
CA PRO A 95 8.57 -11.23 -13.46
C PRO A 95 9.01 -12.32 -12.48
N ALA A 96 8.86 -13.59 -12.88
CA ALA A 96 9.33 -14.72 -12.10
C ALA A 96 10.86 -14.88 -12.25
N GLY A 97 11.50 -15.44 -11.22
CA GLY A 97 12.93 -15.74 -11.21
C GLY A 97 13.79 -14.62 -10.63
N ASN A 98 15.09 -14.72 -10.79
CA ASN A 98 16.05 -13.73 -10.29
C ASN A 98 15.95 -12.42 -11.10
N LEU A 99 16.00 -11.30 -10.40
CA LEU A 99 15.92 -9.95 -10.97
C LEU A 99 17.17 -9.17 -10.60
N GLY A 100 17.73 -8.44 -11.57
CA GLY A 100 18.87 -7.55 -11.33
C GLY A 100 18.50 -6.42 -10.34
N ASP A 101 19.44 -6.00 -9.51
CA ASP A 101 19.22 -4.97 -8.49
C ASP A 101 18.68 -3.64 -9.08
N GLY A 102 19.24 -3.16 -10.17
CA GLY A 102 18.74 -1.99 -10.88
C GLY A 102 17.34 -2.18 -11.48
N GLU A 103 17.05 -3.40 -11.97
CA GLU A 103 15.71 -3.76 -12.47
C GLU A 103 14.69 -3.79 -11.34
N VAL A 104 15.04 -4.34 -10.17
CA VAL A 104 14.17 -4.37 -8.98
C VAL A 104 13.80 -2.95 -8.54
N VAL A 105 14.77 -2.05 -8.43
CA VAL A 105 14.52 -0.64 -8.07
C VAL A 105 13.56 0.02 -9.06
N TRP A 106 13.71 -0.27 -10.36
CA TRP A 106 12.80 0.25 -11.40
C TRP A 106 11.39 -0.34 -11.27
N LEU A 107 11.28 -1.66 -11.14
CA LEU A 107 10.01 -2.37 -11.07
C LEU A 107 9.20 -1.96 -9.83
N ILE A 108 9.82 -1.94 -8.66
CA ILE A 108 9.19 -1.51 -7.40
C ILE A 108 8.78 -0.05 -7.49
N GLY A 109 9.66 0.83 -8.00
CA GLY A 109 9.33 2.25 -8.19
C GLY A 109 8.08 2.46 -9.05
N ASN A 110 7.93 1.72 -10.14
CA ASN A 110 6.75 1.80 -11.00
C ASN A 110 5.46 1.33 -10.30
N ARG A 111 5.52 0.23 -9.52
CA ARG A 111 4.36 -0.26 -8.76
C ARG A 111 3.96 0.73 -7.67
N LEU A 112 4.95 1.26 -6.98
CA LEU A 112 4.72 2.28 -5.95
C LEU A 112 4.10 3.55 -6.54
N GLU A 113 4.54 4.01 -7.72
CA GLU A 113 3.94 5.15 -8.42
C GLU A 113 2.45 4.94 -8.74
N GLN A 114 2.09 3.75 -9.20
CA GLN A 114 0.70 3.40 -9.46
C GLN A 114 -0.15 3.45 -8.17
N VAL A 115 0.39 2.95 -7.07
CA VAL A 115 -0.28 2.99 -5.76
C VAL A 115 -0.40 4.42 -5.24
N VAL A 116 0.65 5.24 -5.34
CA VAL A 116 0.61 6.68 -5.00
C VAL A 116 -0.50 7.38 -5.77
N THR A 117 -0.59 7.17 -7.07
CA THR A 117 -1.63 7.78 -7.92
C THR A 117 -3.02 7.42 -7.43
N ARG A 118 -3.30 6.12 -7.22
CA ARG A 118 -4.61 5.66 -6.73
C ARG A 118 -4.91 6.13 -5.31
N THR A 119 -3.90 6.21 -4.44
CA THR A 119 -4.07 6.73 -3.07
C THR A 119 -4.50 8.20 -3.11
N ARG A 120 -3.89 9.02 -3.98
CA ARG A 120 -4.30 10.43 -4.16
C ARG A 120 -5.70 10.57 -4.74
N GLU A 121 -6.09 9.72 -5.67
CA GLU A 121 -7.45 9.70 -6.21
C GLU A 121 -8.48 9.37 -5.12
N ARG A 122 -8.20 8.37 -4.29
CA ARG A 122 -9.05 7.99 -3.15
C ARG A 122 -9.09 9.09 -2.08
N LEU A 123 -7.95 9.70 -1.78
CA LEU A 123 -7.89 10.86 -0.89
C LEU A 123 -8.85 11.97 -1.36
N GLY A 124 -8.86 12.30 -2.65
CA GLY A 124 -9.76 13.30 -3.21
C GLY A 124 -11.25 12.95 -3.05
N ARG A 125 -11.62 11.66 -3.03
CA ARG A 125 -13.00 11.21 -2.78
C ARG A 125 -13.38 11.22 -1.31
N VAL A 126 -12.44 10.99 -0.41
CA VAL A 126 -12.65 10.95 1.04
C VAL A 126 -12.68 12.34 1.67
N ALA A 127 -11.98 13.32 1.10
CA ALA A 127 -11.70 14.64 1.68
C ALA A 127 -12.93 15.44 2.15
N SER A 128 -14.09 15.26 1.50
CA SER A 128 -15.33 15.94 1.89
C SER A 128 -16.24 15.12 2.82
N LEU A 129 -15.89 13.85 3.07
CA LEU A 129 -16.75 12.91 3.78
C LEU A 129 -16.29 12.67 5.21
N ASP A 130 -14.99 12.51 5.43
CA ASP A 130 -14.42 12.21 6.74
C ASP A 130 -13.02 12.80 6.92
N PRO A 131 -12.86 13.90 7.68
CA PRO A 131 -11.57 14.57 7.85
C PRO A 131 -10.52 13.71 8.56
N ILE A 132 -10.90 12.72 9.36
CA ILE A 132 -9.94 11.84 10.04
C ILE A 132 -9.34 10.83 9.04
N SER A 133 -10.17 10.25 8.17
CA SER A 133 -9.68 9.37 7.10
C SER A 133 -8.93 10.16 6.02
N GLU A 134 -9.31 11.41 5.76
CA GLU A 134 -8.54 12.33 4.90
C GLU A 134 -7.13 12.53 5.45
N ASP A 135 -6.97 12.88 6.72
CA ASP A 135 -5.67 13.10 7.37
C ASP A 135 -4.80 11.83 7.34
N LEU A 136 -5.38 10.67 7.61
CA LEU A 136 -4.70 9.38 7.48
C LEU A 136 -4.19 9.17 6.06
N LEU A 137 -5.00 9.37 5.04
CA LEU A 137 -4.60 9.18 3.63
C LEU A 137 -3.58 10.22 3.16
N ILE A 138 -3.60 11.44 3.69
CA ILE A 138 -2.54 12.45 3.49
C ILE A 138 -1.21 11.91 4.02
N GLY A 139 -1.18 11.38 5.23
CA GLY A 139 0.02 10.79 5.83
C GLY A 139 0.56 9.62 5.02
N ILE A 140 -0.32 8.73 4.58
CA ILE A 140 0.03 7.58 3.74
C ILE A 140 0.61 8.04 2.39
N ALA A 141 -0.06 8.95 1.69
CA ALA A 141 0.42 9.48 0.42
C ALA A 141 1.80 10.13 0.57
N ALA A 142 2.01 10.93 1.62
CA ALA A 142 3.30 11.55 1.89
C ALA A 142 4.42 10.53 2.13
N ALA A 143 4.15 9.45 2.88
CA ALA A 143 5.10 8.37 3.12
C ALA A 143 5.47 7.63 1.83
N LEU A 144 4.48 7.23 1.03
CA LEU A 144 4.68 6.54 -0.24
C LEU A 144 5.42 7.43 -1.26
N GLU A 145 5.12 8.71 -1.34
CA GLU A 145 5.80 9.66 -2.22
C GLU A 145 7.26 9.85 -1.84
N LYS A 146 7.57 9.91 -0.54
CA LYS A 146 8.95 9.95 -0.06
C LYS A 146 9.72 8.70 -0.48
N GLN A 147 9.13 7.52 -0.31
CA GLN A 147 9.74 6.25 -0.72
C GLN A 147 9.95 6.21 -2.25
N LEU A 148 8.96 6.66 -3.03
CA LEU A 148 9.06 6.75 -4.49
C LEU A 148 10.20 7.70 -4.92
N TRP A 149 10.32 8.85 -4.27
CA TRP A 149 11.44 9.77 -4.51
C TRP A 149 12.79 9.09 -4.25
N MET A 150 12.94 8.38 -3.14
CA MET A 150 14.19 7.68 -2.78
C MET A 150 14.56 6.60 -3.82
N LEU A 151 13.59 5.80 -4.27
CA LEU A 151 13.80 4.80 -5.31
C LEU A 151 14.19 5.45 -6.66
N ARG A 152 13.57 6.57 -7.02
CA ARG A 152 13.89 7.32 -8.24
C ARG A 152 15.29 7.94 -8.19
N ALA A 153 15.70 8.44 -7.04
CA ALA A 153 17.01 9.05 -6.84
C ALA A 153 18.16 8.07 -7.07
N GLN A 154 17.98 6.79 -6.80
CA GLN A 154 18.98 5.74 -7.08
C GLN A 154 19.24 5.54 -8.58
N ARG A 155 18.33 5.97 -9.44
CA ARG A 155 18.42 5.83 -10.90
C ARG A 155 18.96 7.08 -11.59
N ALA A 156 19.08 8.19 -10.89
CA ALA A 156 19.48 9.48 -11.47
C ALA A 156 20.98 9.59 -11.81
N GLY A 157 21.72 8.49 -11.74
CA GLY A 157 23.17 8.43 -12.02
C GLY A 157 23.57 7.45 -13.12
N VAL A 158 22.65 6.95 -13.94
CA VAL A 158 22.93 6.02 -15.04
C VAL A 158 22.57 6.64 -16.36
#